data_e57b5068c29c67a822e4a06ad4ecf1ae
#
_entry.id   e57b5068c29c67a822e4a06ad4ecf1ae
#
_cell.length_a   1.000
_cell.length_b   1.000
_cell.length_c   1.000
_cell.angle_alpha   90.00
_cell.angle_beta   90.00
_cell.angle_gamma   90.00
#
_symmetry.space_group_name_H-M   'P 1'
#
loop_
_entity.id
_entity.type
_entity.pdbx_description
1 polymer ?
#
loop_
_entity_poly.entity_id
_entity_poly.type
_entity_poly.pdbx_seq_one_letter_code
_entity_poly.pdbx_strand_id
1 'polypeptide(L)'
;MLDIHALEKDTLHDIMLQQLYSFNYIWMRFEIFIAMKAPDEYGSEEYYQLHEDFGAYQARRLARVLGTPGEGIGELTRFLKHSHWAAFEDIEVVDLTADSFTMRTLDCSVQRAAKKWGAQHYDCGKGGLRVRTGFFKGINPGAKVQRVFTPPEVGSEGIPANVSCEWLVSIE
;
A
#
# COMPACT_ATOMS: atom_id res chain seq x y z
N MET A 1 -32.94 4.26 -12.57
CA MET A 1 -31.73 3.59 -12.04
C MET A 1 -30.62 3.81 -13.04
N LEU A 2 -29.46 4.29 -12.61
CA LEU A 2 -28.34 4.49 -13.52
C LEU A 2 -27.80 3.12 -13.93
N ASP A 3 -27.76 2.83 -15.21
CA ASP A 3 -27.20 1.59 -15.72
C ASP A 3 -25.70 1.76 -15.99
N ILE A 4 -24.88 1.36 -15.04
CA ILE A 4 -23.42 1.46 -15.16
C ILE A 4 -22.85 0.54 -16.25
N HIS A 5 -23.60 -0.50 -16.65
CA HIS A 5 -23.17 -1.41 -17.71
C HIS A 5 -23.36 -0.83 -19.11
N ALA A 6 -24.11 0.27 -19.23
CA ALA A 6 -24.27 1.01 -20.49
C ALA A 6 -23.15 2.02 -20.75
N LEU A 7 -22.23 2.21 -19.79
CA LEU A 7 -21.08 3.12 -19.97
C LEU A 7 -19.98 2.48 -20.81
N GLU A 8 -19.35 3.30 -21.63
CA GLU A 8 -18.12 2.92 -22.32
C GLU A 8 -17.04 2.54 -21.29
N LYS A 9 -16.22 1.52 -21.64
CA LYS A 9 -15.21 0.95 -20.73
C LYS A 9 -14.26 1.98 -20.16
N ASP A 10 -13.77 2.91 -20.98
CA ASP A 10 -12.82 3.94 -20.55
C ASP A 10 -13.50 4.95 -19.61
N THR A 11 -14.74 5.35 -19.91
CA THR A 11 -15.54 6.21 -19.01
C THR A 11 -15.78 5.53 -17.65
N LEU A 12 -16.12 4.24 -17.65
CA LEU A 12 -16.30 3.47 -16.42
C LEU A 12 -15.00 3.41 -15.62
N HIS A 13 -13.87 3.14 -16.29
CA HIS A 13 -12.55 3.13 -15.65
C HIS A 13 -12.23 4.48 -15.01
N ASP A 14 -12.42 5.59 -15.70
CA ASP A 14 -12.16 6.93 -15.17
C ASP A 14 -13.04 7.26 -13.97
N ILE A 15 -14.34 6.91 -14.03
CA ILE A 15 -15.25 7.09 -12.88
C ILE A 15 -14.75 6.27 -11.67
N MET A 16 -14.36 5.01 -11.88
CA MET A 16 -13.86 4.16 -10.81
C MET A 16 -12.57 4.71 -10.18
N LEU A 17 -11.64 5.24 -11.00
CA LEU A 17 -10.44 5.91 -10.48
C LEU A 17 -10.79 7.14 -9.64
N GLN A 18 -11.72 8.00 -10.11
CA GLN A 18 -12.14 9.18 -9.32
C GLN A 18 -12.81 8.80 -8.01
N GLN A 19 -13.60 7.72 -7.98
CA GLN A 19 -14.16 7.20 -6.72
C GLN A 19 -13.06 6.69 -5.80
N LEU A 20 -12.08 5.95 -6.34
CA LEU A 20 -10.93 5.45 -5.57
C LEU A 20 -10.12 6.60 -4.96
N TYR A 21 -9.84 7.67 -5.74
CA TYR A 21 -9.19 8.88 -5.21
C TYR A 21 -10.00 9.55 -4.10
N SER A 22 -11.33 9.58 -4.23
CA SER A 22 -12.21 10.16 -3.21
C SER A 22 -12.17 9.36 -1.91
N PHE A 23 -12.17 8.02 -1.99
CA PHE A 23 -12.00 7.16 -0.82
C PHE A 23 -10.62 7.31 -0.20
N ASN A 24 -9.56 7.36 -1.01
CA ASN A 24 -8.21 7.59 -0.50
C ASN A 24 -8.08 8.93 0.23
N TYR A 25 -8.71 10.00 -0.31
CA TYR A 25 -8.73 11.30 0.33
C TYR A 25 -9.32 11.24 1.75
N ILE A 26 -10.52 10.65 1.91
CA ILE A 26 -11.17 10.59 3.24
C ILE A 26 -10.42 9.66 4.18
N TRP A 27 -9.89 8.53 3.67
CA TRP A 27 -9.05 7.62 4.44
C TRP A 27 -7.84 8.35 5.02
N MET A 28 -7.09 9.05 4.18
CA MET A 28 -5.91 9.82 4.62
C MET A 28 -6.26 10.94 5.61
N ARG A 29 -7.45 11.55 5.47
CA ARG A 29 -7.92 12.55 6.44
C ARG A 29 -8.17 11.93 7.80
N PHE A 30 -8.79 10.75 7.86
CA PHE A 30 -9.02 10.05 9.11
C PHE A 30 -7.71 9.58 9.75
N GLU A 31 -6.81 8.99 8.99
CA GLU A 31 -5.49 8.56 9.46
C GLU A 31 -4.73 9.70 10.15
N ILE A 32 -4.60 10.82 9.46
CA ILE A 32 -3.89 11.98 9.97
C ILE A 32 -4.63 12.60 11.16
N PHE A 33 -5.97 12.64 11.11
CA PHE A 33 -6.77 13.14 12.22
C PHE A 33 -6.56 12.29 13.48
N ILE A 34 -6.61 10.97 13.37
CA ILE A 34 -6.39 10.05 14.50
C ILE A 34 -4.96 10.21 15.01
N ALA A 35 -3.94 10.21 14.15
CA ALA A 35 -2.56 10.40 14.54
C ALA A 35 -2.30 11.69 15.31
N MET A 36 -3.03 12.78 15.00
CA MET A 36 -2.88 14.08 15.65
C MET A 36 -3.73 14.26 16.91
N LYS A 37 -4.90 13.60 17.00
CA LYS A 37 -5.91 13.84 18.04
C LYS A 37 -6.03 12.71 19.05
N ALA A 38 -5.65 11.50 18.67
CA ALA A 38 -5.75 10.30 19.48
C ALA A 38 -4.47 9.43 19.28
N PRO A 39 -3.28 9.95 19.64
CA PRO A 39 -2.01 9.27 19.36
C PRO A 39 -1.88 7.91 20.09
N ASP A 40 -2.52 7.73 21.23
CA ASP A 40 -2.50 6.48 21.97
C ASP A 40 -3.28 5.39 21.22
N GLU A 41 -4.46 5.73 20.69
CA GLU A 41 -5.28 4.85 19.87
C GLU A 41 -4.61 4.57 18.51
N TYR A 42 -3.99 5.59 17.89
CA TYR A 42 -3.23 5.45 16.67
C TYR A 42 -2.03 4.50 16.82
N GLY A 43 -1.44 4.43 18.01
CA GLY A 43 -0.33 3.53 18.34
C GLY A 43 -0.75 2.12 18.80
N SER A 44 -2.06 1.87 19.00
CA SER A 44 -2.54 0.62 19.60
C SER A 44 -2.35 -0.59 18.66
N GLU A 45 -2.28 -1.79 19.25
CA GLU A 45 -2.16 -3.03 18.46
C GLU A 45 -3.45 -3.31 17.68
N GLU A 46 -4.61 -2.97 18.24
CA GLU A 46 -5.91 -3.09 17.57
C GLU A 46 -5.97 -2.22 16.31
N TYR A 47 -5.44 -0.99 16.38
CA TYR A 47 -5.35 -0.12 15.21
C TYR A 47 -4.46 -0.72 14.12
N TYR A 48 -3.31 -1.26 14.49
CA TYR A 48 -2.42 -1.90 13.53
C TYR A 48 -2.97 -3.22 12.97
N GLN A 49 -3.77 -3.94 13.74
CA GLN A 49 -4.47 -5.11 13.24
C GLN A 49 -5.45 -4.78 12.13
N LEU A 50 -6.15 -3.63 12.21
CA LEU A 50 -7.02 -3.16 11.12
C LEU A 50 -6.24 -2.95 9.79
N HIS A 51 -5.00 -2.49 9.87
CA HIS A 51 -4.15 -2.35 8.69
C HIS A 51 -3.79 -3.71 8.07
N GLU A 52 -3.45 -4.69 8.90
CA GLU A 52 -3.15 -6.04 8.43
C GLU A 52 -4.38 -6.70 7.81
N ASP A 53 -5.53 -6.58 8.46
CA ASP A 53 -6.81 -7.10 7.96
C ASP A 53 -7.22 -6.45 6.64
N PHE A 54 -7.00 -5.15 6.49
CA PHE A 54 -7.23 -4.43 5.24
C PHE A 54 -6.34 -4.97 4.11
N GLY A 55 -5.05 -5.17 4.35
CA GLY A 55 -4.15 -5.75 3.36
C GLY A 55 -4.62 -7.14 2.92
N ALA A 56 -4.93 -8.02 3.87
CA ALA A 56 -5.43 -9.36 3.59
C ALA A 56 -6.79 -9.34 2.86
N TYR A 57 -7.68 -8.42 3.22
CA TYR A 57 -8.95 -8.23 2.53
C TYR A 57 -8.73 -7.84 1.06
N GLN A 58 -7.83 -6.89 0.81
CA GLN A 58 -7.52 -6.44 -0.55
C GLN A 58 -6.97 -7.58 -1.41
N ALA A 59 -6.03 -8.39 -0.89
CA ALA A 59 -5.50 -9.55 -1.61
C ALA A 59 -6.61 -10.51 -2.02
N ARG A 60 -7.53 -10.84 -1.08
CA ARG A 60 -8.69 -11.70 -1.37
C ARG A 60 -9.64 -11.09 -2.42
N ARG A 61 -9.83 -9.78 -2.41
CA ARG A 61 -10.67 -9.10 -3.42
C ARG A 61 -10.04 -9.13 -4.79
N LEU A 62 -8.73 -8.89 -4.89
CA LEU A 62 -8.00 -8.99 -6.14
C LEU A 62 -8.01 -10.41 -6.70
N ALA A 63 -7.89 -11.43 -5.87
CA ALA A 63 -7.95 -12.84 -6.30
C ALA A 63 -9.27 -13.20 -6.99
N ARG A 64 -10.38 -12.53 -6.67
CA ARG A 64 -11.67 -12.73 -7.37
C ARG A 64 -11.65 -12.25 -8.82
N VAL A 65 -10.79 -11.31 -9.14
CA VAL A 65 -10.66 -10.71 -10.48
C VAL A 65 -9.47 -11.30 -11.24
N LEU A 66 -8.35 -11.46 -10.56
CA LEU A 66 -7.10 -11.93 -11.16
C LEU A 66 -6.97 -13.46 -11.18
N GLY A 67 -7.87 -14.17 -10.52
CA GLY A 67 -7.78 -15.62 -10.28
C GLY A 67 -6.99 -15.94 -9.00
N THR A 68 -7.05 -17.22 -8.62
CA THR A 68 -6.30 -17.74 -7.45
C THR A 68 -4.81 -17.48 -7.64
N PRO A 69 -4.11 -16.95 -6.62
CA PRO A 69 -2.67 -16.76 -6.71
C PRO A 69 -1.96 -18.11 -6.91
N GLY A 70 -0.94 -18.13 -7.76
CA GLY A 70 0.04 -19.19 -7.81
C GLY A 70 1.10 -19.05 -6.71
N GLU A 71 2.06 -19.97 -6.71
CA GLU A 71 3.21 -19.92 -5.81
C GLU A 71 4.31 -19.04 -6.39
N GLY A 72 5.16 -18.51 -5.52
CA GLY A 72 6.39 -17.82 -5.88
C GLY A 72 6.26 -16.29 -6.00
N ILE A 73 7.43 -15.69 -6.16
CA ILE A 73 7.63 -14.22 -6.09
C ILE A 73 6.92 -13.48 -7.22
N GLY A 74 6.79 -14.11 -8.40
CA GLY A 74 6.11 -13.54 -9.56
C GLY A 74 4.63 -13.24 -9.28
N GLU A 75 3.97 -14.04 -8.45
CA GLU A 75 2.58 -13.78 -8.07
C GLU A 75 2.46 -12.57 -7.14
N LEU A 76 3.40 -12.40 -6.20
CA LEU A 76 3.43 -11.22 -5.33
C LEU A 76 3.57 -9.94 -6.16
N THR A 77 4.46 -9.93 -7.14
CA THR A 77 4.64 -8.76 -8.03
C THR A 77 3.46 -8.56 -8.98
N ARG A 78 2.83 -9.64 -9.46
CA ARG A 78 1.60 -9.55 -10.28
C ARG A 78 0.47 -8.89 -9.52
N PHE A 79 0.23 -9.30 -8.27
CA PHE A 79 -0.81 -8.70 -7.44
C PHE A 79 -0.46 -7.26 -7.02
N LEU A 80 0.83 -6.98 -6.73
CA LEU A 80 1.28 -5.64 -6.39
C LEU A 80 0.92 -4.61 -7.47
N LYS A 81 1.05 -4.95 -8.74
CA LYS A 81 0.70 -4.08 -9.88
C LYS A 81 -0.78 -3.68 -9.92
N HIS A 82 -1.64 -4.42 -9.22
CA HIS A 82 -3.07 -4.16 -9.13
C HIS A 82 -3.51 -3.72 -7.72
N SER A 83 -2.56 -3.46 -6.83
CA SER A 83 -2.84 -2.96 -5.49
C SER A 83 -3.30 -1.50 -5.51
N HIS A 84 -3.88 -1.04 -4.41
CA HIS A 84 -4.24 0.37 -4.27
C HIS A 84 -3.00 1.28 -4.31
N TRP A 85 -1.84 0.80 -3.84
CA TRP A 85 -0.60 1.59 -3.95
C TRP A 85 -0.26 1.90 -5.40
N ALA A 86 -0.31 0.91 -6.29
CA ALA A 86 -0.04 1.12 -7.71
C ALA A 86 -1.05 2.06 -8.40
N ALA A 87 -2.21 2.30 -7.79
CA ALA A 87 -3.19 3.26 -8.29
C ALA A 87 -2.91 4.72 -7.85
N PHE A 88 -2.15 4.92 -6.77
CA PHE A 88 -1.93 6.25 -6.18
C PHE A 88 -0.49 6.69 -6.15
N GLU A 89 0.44 5.79 -6.31
CA GLU A 89 1.87 5.98 -6.05
C GLU A 89 2.70 5.40 -7.18
N ASP A 90 3.84 6.01 -7.43
CA ASP A 90 4.84 5.43 -8.32
C ASP A 90 5.60 4.34 -7.55
N ILE A 91 5.29 3.08 -7.90
CA ILE A 91 5.90 1.90 -7.30
C ILE A 91 6.93 1.31 -8.26
N GLU A 92 8.13 1.14 -7.76
CA GLU A 92 9.22 0.46 -8.47
C GLU A 92 9.52 -0.89 -7.78
N VAL A 93 9.75 -1.91 -8.59
CA VAL A 93 10.25 -3.22 -8.13
C VAL A 93 11.67 -3.37 -8.61
N VAL A 94 12.61 -3.48 -7.69
CA VAL A 94 14.04 -3.66 -7.96
C VAL A 94 14.57 -4.91 -7.26
N ASP A 95 15.78 -5.33 -7.59
CA ASP A 95 16.48 -6.47 -7.00
C ASP A 95 15.64 -7.76 -7.00
N LEU A 96 14.87 -7.96 -8.09
CA LEU A 96 14.02 -9.13 -8.25
C LEU A 96 14.85 -10.40 -8.42
N THR A 97 14.63 -11.37 -7.53
CA THR A 97 15.22 -12.70 -7.53
C THR A 97 14.13 -13.78 -7.62
N ALA A 98 14.51 -15.05 -7.48
CA ALA A 98 13.55 -16.16 -7.38
C ALA A 98 12.71 -16.09 -6.11
N ASP A 99 13.26 -15.52 -5.02
CA ASP A 99 12.69 -15.60 -3.66
C ASP A 99 12.41 -14.25 -3.03
N SER A 100 12.79 -13.13 -3.68
CA SER A 100 12.62 -11.79 -3.10
C SER A 100 12.57 -10.68 -4.15
N PHE A 101 12.10 -9.52 -3.73
CA PHE A 101 12.24 -8.25 -4.43
C PHE A 101 12.21 -7.09 -3.43
N THR A 102 12.75 -5.96 -3.86
CA THR A 102 12.63 -4.69 -3.15
C THR A 102 11.53 -3.84 -3.80
N MET A 103 10.56 -3.40 -2.99
CA MET A 103 9.52 -2.48 -3.39
C MET A 103 9.90 -1.07 -2.94
N ARG A 104 9.98 -0.13 -3.89
CA ARG A 104 10.21 1.30 -3.66
C ARG A 104 8.96 2.10 -3.97
N THR A 105 8.66 3.07 -3.13
CA THR A 105 7.68 4.12 -3.46
C THR A 105 8.45 5.40 -3.79
N LEU A 106 8.32 5.89 -5.02
CA LEU A 106 9.04 7.09 -5.48
C LEU A 106 8.30 8.36 -5.09
N ASP A 107 6.98 8.38 -5.25
CA ASP A 107 6.11 9.47 -4.84
C ASP A 107 4.97 8.95 -3.95
N CYS A 108 4.97 9.38 -2.70
CA CYS A 108 4.05 8.86 -1.69
C CYS A 108 2.88 9.82 -1.43
N SER A 109 1.67 9.39 -1.79
CA SER A 109 0.44 10.15 -1.58
C SER A 109 0.18 10.45 -0.10
N VAL A 110 0.52 9.52 0.79
CA VAL A 110 0.39 9.65 2.26
C VAL A 110 1.28 10.77 2.80
N GLN A 111 2.55 10.80 2.38
CA GLN A 111 3.48 11.82 2.84
C GLN A 111 3.14 13.21 2.27
N ARG A 112 2.66 13.29 1.02
CA ARG A 112 2.12 14.54 0.48
C ARG A 112 0.91 15.04 1.28
N ALA A 113 0.00 14.14 1.63
CA ALA A 113 -1.17 14.44 2.45
C ALA A 113 -0.77 14.89 3.86
N ALA A 114 0.13 14.17 4.53
CA ALA A 114 0.63 14.50 5.85
C ALA A 114 1.25 15.91 5.88
N LYS A 115 2.14 16.20 4.93
CA LYS A 115 2.75 17.53 4.78
C LYS A 115 1.70 18.62 4.55
N LYS A 116 0.74 18.38 3.64
CA LYS A 116 -0.33 19.33 3.30
C LYS A 116 -1.21 19.67 4.51
N TRP A 117 -1.42 18.72 5.42
CA TRP A 117 -2.34 18.87 6.55
C TRP A 117 -1.65 19.07 7.90
N GLY A 118 -0.36 19.35 7.90
CA GLY A 118 0.40 19.76 9.08
C GLY A 118 0.92 18.63 9.96
N ALA A 119 0.87 17.38 9.50
CA ALA A 119 1.44 16.22 10.18
C ALA A 119 2.83 15.88 9.63
N GLN A 120 3.76 16.82 9.70
CA GLN A 120 5.09 16.71 9.06
C GLN A 120 5.96 15.56 9.59
N HIS A 121 5.65 15.05 10.79
CA HIS A 121 6.37 13.94 11.43
C HIS A 121 5.54 12.64 11.43
N TYR A 122 4.58 12.55 10.52
CA TYR A 122 3.76 11.35 10.39
C TYR A 122 4.63 10.14 10.07
N ASP A 123 4.67 9.19 11.00
CA ASP A 123 5.36 7.91 10.85
C ASP A 123 4.36 6.85 10.34
N CYS A 124 4.55 6.43 9.09
CA CYS A 124 3.75 5.36 8.49
C CYS A 124 4.42 3.98 8.60
N GLY A 125 5.57 3.87 9.27
CA GLY A 125 6.40 2.66 9.26
C GLY A 125 5.67 1.43 9.77
N LYS A 126 5.08 1.50 10.97
CA LYS A 126 4.40 0.35 11.58
C LYS A 126 3.10 0.01 10.85
N GLY A 127 2.25 0.98 10.55
CA GLY A 127 1.02 0.77 9.77
C GLY A 127 1.32 0.27 8.36
N GLY A 128 2.30 0.87 7.70
CA GLY A 128 2.78 0.45 6.38
C GLY A 128 3.31 -0.98 6.35
N LEU A 129 4.03 -1.42 7.41
CA LEU A 129 4.47 -2.81 7.55
C LEU A 129 3.28 -3.76 7.68
N ARG A 130 2.32 -3.45 8.54
CA ARG A 130 1.16 -4.30 8.80
C ARG A 130 0.29 -4.48 7.55
N VAL A 131 -0.04 -3.40 6.85
CA VAL A 131 -0.88 -3.52 5.64
C VAL A 131 -0.18 -4.33 4.54
N ARG A 132 1.14 -4.15 4.35
CA ARG A 132 1.90 -4.94 3.38
C ARG A 132 2.01 -6.40 3.80
N THR A 133 2.24 -6.66 5.08
CA THR A 133 2.26 -8.02 5.62
C THR A 133 0.93 -8.73 5.35
N GLY A 134 -0.20 -8.12 5.68
CA GLY A 134 -1.51 -8.67 5.39
C GLY A 134 -1.75 -8.92 3.91
N PHE A 135 -1.36 -7.95 3.06
CA PHE A 135 -1.52 -8.06 1.61
C PHE A 135 -0.72 -9.23 1.03
N PHE A 136 0.59 -9.28 1.28
CA PHE A 136 1.44 -10.31 0.68
C PHE A 136 1.18 -11.71 1.27
N LYS A 137 0.93 -11.82 2.58
CA LYS A 137 0.48 -13.09 3.18
C LYS A 137 -0.88 -13.54 2.67
N GLY A 138 -1.76 -12.63 2.32
CA GLY A 138 -3.04 -12.94 1.70
C GLY A 138 -2.92 -13.53 0.29
N ILE A 139 -1.77 -13.36 -0.37
CA ILE A 139 -1.43 -13.94 -1.67
C ILE A 139 -0.64 -15.24 -1.48
N ASN A 140 0.42 -15.19 -0.68
CA ASN A 140 1.26 -16.34 -0.34
C ASN A 140 1.54 -16.35 1.18
N PRO A 141 1.07 -17.35 1.92
CA PRO A 141 1.27 -17.42 3.39
C PRO A 141 2.74 -17.42 3.84
N GLY A 142 3.67 -17.88 2.98
CA GLY A 142 5.11 -17.82 3.22
C GLY A 142 5.75 -16.45 2.99
N ALA A 143 4.97 -15.45 2.53
CA ALA A 143 5.50 -14.12 2.28
C ALA A 143 5.91 -13.42 3.57
N LYS A 144 7.08 -12.78 3.53
CA LYS A 144 7.63 -11.92 4.58
C LYS A 144 7.86 -10.52 4.04
N VAL A 145 7.59 -9.54 4.87
CA VAL A 145 7.84 -8.12 4.57
C VAL A 145 8.76 -7.55 5.65
N GLN A 146 9.81 -6.88 5.20
CA GLN A 146 10.73 -6.17 6.08
C GLN A 146 10.77 -4.69 5.65
N ARG A 147 10.68 -3.80 6.62
CA ARG A 147 10.91 -2.39 6.42
C ARG A 147 12.42 -2.15 6.24
N VAL A 148 12.82 -1.58 5.13
CA VAL A 148 14.18 -1.08 4.95
C VAL A 148 14.27 0.32 5.55
N PHE A 149 13.46 1.26 5.05
CA PHE A 149 13.23 2.55 5.68
C PHE A 149 11.86 3.13 5.32
N THR A 150 11.36 4.04 6.15
CA THR A 150 10.12 4.81 5.90
C THR A 150 10.25 6.20 6.53
N PRO A 151 9.55 7.23 6.01
CA PRO A 151 9.49 8.53 6.67
C PRO A 151 9.07 8.43 8.14
N PRO A 152 9.65 9.23 9.03
CA PRO A 152 10.55 10.37 8.74
C PRO A 152 12.01 10.01 8.48
N GLU A 153 12.38 8.73 8.49
CA GLU A 153 13.70 8.26 8.13
C GLU A 153 13.99 8.59 6.65
N VAL A 154 15.24 8.77 6.32
CA VAL A 154 15.73 8.90 4.94
C VAL A 154 16.49 7.64 4.54
N GLY A 155 16.48 7.32 3.26
CA GLY A 155 17.23 6.19 2.75
C GLY A 155 18.73 6.31 3.03
N SER A 156 19.40 5.17 3.18
CA SER A 156 20.85 5.10 3.33
C SER A 156 21.59 5.54 2.07
N GLU A 157 22.90 5.73 2.19
CA GLU A 157 23.77 6.05 1.04
C GLU A 157 23.55 5.03 -0.10
N GLY A 158 23.41 5.54 -1.32
CA GLY A 158 23.14 4.73 -2.53
C GLY A 158 21.65 4.60 -2.90
N ILE A 159 20.71 4.96 -2.01
CA ILE A 159 19.30 5.01 -2.36
C ILE A 159 19.01 6.36 -3.05
N PRO A 160 18.32 6.37 -4.23
CA PRO A 160 17.97 7.60 -4.92
C PRO A 160 17.13 8.54 -4.04
N ALA A 161 17.42 9.83 -4.09
CA ALA A 161 16.79 10.86 -3.23
C ALA A 161 15.26 11.00 -3.45
N ASN A 162 14.74 10.52 -4.57
CA ASN A 162 13.31 10.51 -4.86
C ASN A 162 12.56 9.29 -4.31
N VAL A 163 13.25 8.35 -3.64
CA VAL A 163 12.61 7.19 -2.99
C VAL A 163 12.06 7.63 -1.64
N SER A 164 10.75 7.56 -1.49
CA SER A 164 10.04 7.91 -0.25
C SER A 164 10.11 6.82 0.82
N CYS A 165 10.06 5.56 0.42
CA CYS A 165 10.23 4.41 1.33
C CYS A 165 10.63 3.15 0.56
N GLU A 166 11.19 2.18 1.30
CA GLU A 166 11.68 0.93 0.73
C GLU A 166 11.33 -0.26 1.63
N TRP A 167 10.93 -1.36 0.99
CA TRP A 167 10.48 -2.58 1.64
C TRP A 167 11.06 -3.81 0.93
N LEU A 168 11.67 -4.70 1.69
CA LEU A 168 12.05 -6.02 1.20
C LEU A 168 10.87 -6.99 1.35
N VAL A 169 10.52 -7.67 0.28
CA VAL A 169 9.50 -8.72 0.24
C VAL A 169 10.17 -10.03 -0.18
N SER A 170 9.97 -11.08 0.59
CA SER A 170 10.54 -12.40 0.33
C SER A 170 9.53 -13.51 0.58
N ILE A 171 9.83 -14.71 0.09
CA ILE A 171 9.12 -15.96 0.41
C ILE A 171 10.10 -16.97 1.00
N GLU A 172 9.63 -17.77 1.94
CA GLU A 172 10.35 -18.93 2.51
C GLU A 172 9.79 -20.24 2.00
#